data_985f7c9877b5f5511fc269a8452161a8
#
_entry.id   985f7c9877b5f5511fc269a8452161a8
#
_cell.length_a   1.000
_cell.length_b   1.000
_cell.length_c   1.000
_cell.angle_alpha   90.00
_cell.angle_beta   90.00
_cell.angle_gamma   90.00
#
_symmetry.space_group_name_H-M   'P 1'
#
loop_
_entity.id
_entity.type
_entity.pdbx_description
1 polymer ?
#
loop_
_entity_poly.entity_id
_entity_poly.type
_entity_poly.pdbx_seq_one_letter_code
_entity_poly.pdbx_strand_id
1 'polypeptide(L)'
;MIIRVAKESDRNEILNIHKRAFGKEKGPVISKLVDDLLDDETARPILSLVAVNDDKLIGHILYTKVRITQTESPVSTQILAPLAILPDVQKRGIGQKLINEGLKRLKASATELVFVLGHPT
;
A
#
# COMPACT_ATOMS: atom_id res chain seq x y z
N MET A 1 -17.83 -4.94 2.94
CA MET A 1 -16.43 -4.49 2.97
C MET A 1 -16.34 -3.06 2.49
N ILE A 2 -15.56 -2.25 3.17
CA ILE A 2 -15.36 -0.85 2.84
C ILE A 2 -13.88 -0.61 2.58
N ILE A 3 -13.56 0.19 1.56
CA ILE A 3 -12.21 0.66 1.34
C ILE A 3 -12.19 2.16 1.64
N ARG A 4 -11.29 2.57 2.52
CA ARG A 4 -11.17 3.96 2.93
C ARG A 4 -9.71 4.37 3.11
N VAL A 5 -9.47 5.68 3.19
CA VAL A 5 -8.15 6.20 3.52
C VAL A 5 -7.82 5.82 4.97
N ALA A 6 -6.58 5.38 5.18
CA ALA A 6 -6.11 5.01 6.51
C ALA A 6 -5.98 6.22 7.42
N LYS A 7 -6.15 5.99 8.71
CA LYS A 7 -5.97 6.98 9.77
C LYS A 7 -4.71 6.64 10.55
N GLU A 8 -4.16 7.61 11.27
CA GLU A 8 -2.99 7.36 12.12
C GLU A 8 -3.28 6.27 13.17
N SER A 9 -4.50 6.23 13.66
CA SER A 9 -4.93 5.19 14.61
C SER A 9 -4.92 3.78 14.04
N ASP A 10 -4.87 3.63 12.71
CA ASP A 10 -4.83 2.33 12.05
C ASP A 10 -3.41 1.76 11.95
N ARG A 11 -2.39 2.53 12.26
CA ARG A 11 -0.98 2.21 12.00
C ARG A 11 -0.54 0.85 12.54
N ASN A 12 -0.83 0.57 13.80
CA ASN A 12 -0.43 -0.71 14.40
C ASN A 12 -1.07 -1.91 13.70
N GLU A 13 -2.33 -1.79 13.34
CA GLU A 13 -3.03 -2.86 12.63
C GLU A 13 -2.48 -3.02 11.22
N ILE A 14 -2.16 -1.92 10.54
CA ILE A 14 -1.54 -1.94 9.21
C ILE A 14 -0.22 -2.70 9.25
N LEU A 15 0.64 -2.37 10.20
CA LEU A 15 1.94 -3.04 10.34
C LEU A 15 1.77 -4.53 10.62
N ASN A 16 0.79 -4.89 11.44
CA ASN A 16 0.49 -6.28 11.74
C ASN A 16 0.00 -7.04 10.49
N ILE A 17 -0.81 -6.41 9.65
CA ILE A 17 -1.29 -7.03 8.41
C ILE A 17 -0.11 -7.38 7.51
N HIS A 18 0.82 -6.45 7.31
CA HIS A 18 2.02 -6.71 6.49
C HIS A 18 2.87 -7.82 7.09
N LYS A 19 3.06 -7.80 8.41
CA LYS A 19 3.83 -8.80 9.11
C LYS A 19 3.26 -10.21 8.91
N ARG A 20 1.95 -10.35 9.03
CA ARG A 20 1.28 -11.64 8.88
C ARG A 20 1.21 -12.10 7.43
N ALA A 21 0.98 -11.16 6.49
CA ALA A 21 0.84 -11.50 5.08
C ALA A 21 2.15 -12.00 4.47
N PHE A 22 3.28 -11.45 4.88
CA PHE A 22 4.59 -11.79 4.32
C PHE A 22 5.34 -12.87 5.10
N GLY A 23 4.82 -13.29 6.26
CA GLY A 23 5.37 -14.41 7.02
C GLY A 23 6.56 -14.04 7.90
N LYS A 24 7.16 -15.06 8.52
CA LYS A 24 8.18 -14.88 9.56
C LYS A 24 9.45 -14.20 9.08
N GLU A 25 9.89 -14.47 7.85
CA GLU A 25 11.13 -13.92 7.34
C GLU A 25 10.96 -12.53 6.75
N LYS A 26 9.98 -12.36 5.88
CA LYS A 26 9.75 -11.11 5.15
C LYS A 26 8.84 -10.14 5.89
N GLY A 27 7.97 -10.65 6.74
CA GLY A 27 7.01 -9.84 7.46
C GLY A 27 7.63 -8.68 8.24
N PRO A 28 8.62 -8.93 9.10
CA PRO A 28 9.27 -7.84 9.84
C PRO A 28 9.95 -6.81 8.92
N VAL A 29 10.54 -7.26 7.82
CA VAL A 29 11.20 -6.36 6.85
C VAL A 29 10.18 -5.45 6.16
N ILE A 30 9.11 -6.03 5.66
CA ILE A 30 8.07 -5.27 4.97
C ILE A 30 7.32 -4.35 5.94
N SER A 31 7.04 -4.83 7.15
CA SER A 31 6.39 -4.02 8.18
C SER A 31 7.23 -2.79 8.52
N LYS A 32 8.55 -2.97 8.67
CA LYS A 32 9.46 -1.85 8.93
C LYS A 32 9.50 -0.88 7.75
N LEU A 33 9.52 -1.40 6.52
CA LEU A 33 9.50 -0.55 5.32
C LEU A 33 8.24 0.32 5.30
N VAL A 34 7.08 -0.26 5.57
CA VAL A 34 5.81 0.47 5.60
C VAL A 34 5.84 1.54 6.70
N ASP A 35 6.34 1.18 7.89
CA ASP A 35 6.44 2.11 9.01
C ASP A 35 7.33 3.31 8.66
N ASP A 36 8.49 3.04 8.05
CA ASP A 36 9.42 4.08 7.62
C ASP A 36 8.80 4.98 6.54
N LEU A 37 8.10 4.39 5.57
CA LEU A 37 7.46 5.14 4.49
C LEU A 37 6.33 6.04 4.99
N LEU A 38 5.59 5.60 5.99
CA LEU A 38 4.52 6.42 6.57
C LEU A 38 5.05 7.71 7.20
N ASP A 39 6.29 7.69 7.68
CA ASP A 39 6.94 8.87 8.28
C ASP A 39 7.86 9.62 7.32
N ASP A 40 8.13 9.08 6.14
CA ASP A 40 9.10 9.66 5.21
C ASP A 40 8.47 10.79 4.41
N GLU A 41 8.91 12.01 4.66
CA GLU A 41 8.43 13.19 3.94
C GLU A 41 8.80 13.16 2.45
N THR A 42 9.90 12.50 2.10
CA THR A 42 10.32 12.41 0.70
C THR A 42 9.44 11.46 -0.11
N ALA A 43 8.70 10.59 0.54
CA ALA A 43 7.75 9.68 -0.12
C ALA A 43 6.39 10.34 -0.37
N ARG A 44 6.18 11.55 0.13
CA ARG A 44 4.89 12.23 -0.01
C ARG A 44 4.74 12.89 -1.39
N PRO A 45 3.50 13.00 -1.90
CA PRO A 45 2.26 12.58 -1.22
C PRO A 45 2.13 11.06 -1.21
N ILE A 46 1.61 10.52 -0.12
CA ILE A 46 1.29 9.10 -0.02
C ILE A 46 -0.22 8.90 -0.10
N LEU A 47 -0.61 7.74 -0.61
CA LEU A 47 -2.00 7.29 -0.57
C LEU A 47 -2.02 5.96 0.18
N SER A 48 -2.63 5.95 1.34
CA SER A 48 -2.72 4.77 2.20
C SER A 48 -4.19 4.36 2.29
N LEU A 49 -4.52 3.17 1.81
CA LEU A 49 -5.88 2.65 1.78
C LEU A 49 -5.98 1.38 2.59
N VAL A 50 -7.06 1.25 3.35
CA VAL A 50 -7.35 0.05 4.12
C VAL A 50 -8.67 -0.55 3.66
N ALA A 51 -8.73 -1.89 3.66
CA ALA A 51 -9.97 -2.62 3.49
C ALA A 51 -10.47 -3.02 4.87
N VAL A 52 -11.71 -2.70 5.16
CA VAL A 52 -12.32 -2.93 6.46
C VAL A 52 -13.56 -3.81 6.30
N ASN A 53 -13.66 -4.84 7.11
CA ASN A 53 -14.82 -5.71 7.14
C ASN A 53 -15.22 -5.95 8.59
N ASP A 54 -16.47 -5.64 8.96
CA ASP A 54 -16.99 -5.76 10.32
C ASP A 54 -16.09 -5.04 11.34
N ASP A 55 -15.73 -3.80 11.02
CA ASP A 55 -14.87 -2.93 11.85
C ASP A 55 -13.45 -3.45 12.04
N LYS A 56 -13.04 -4.45 11.25
CA LYS A 56 -11.69 -5.02 11.32
C LYS A 56 -10.93 -4.73 10.04
N LEU A 57 -9.69 -4.26 10.17
CA LEU A 57 -8.80 -4.11 9.04
C LEU A 57 -8.35 -5.47 8.52
N ILE A 58 -8.57 -5.72 7.23
CA ILE A 58 -8.22 -7.00 6.60
C ILE A 58 -7.20 -6.84 5.49
N GLY A 59 -6.95 -5.62 5.03
CA GLY A 59 -5.97 -5.37 3.97
C GLY A 59 -5.49 -3.93 3.98
N HIS A 60 -4.34 -3.72 3.35
CA HIS A 60 -3.72 -2.40 3.24
C HIS A 60 -2.89 -2.30 1.98
N ILE A 61 -2.92 -1.15 1.32
CA ILE A 61 -2.01 -0.82 0.24
C ILE A 61 -1.48 0.59 0.47
N LEU A 62 -0.18 0.78 0.22
CA LEU A 62 0.48 2.06 0.39
C LEU A 62 1.14 2.49 -0.91
N TYR A 63 0.63 3.54 -1.51
CA TYR A 63 1.26 4.17 -2.68
C TYR A 63 2.15 5.31 -2.22
N THR A 64 3.42 5.28 -2.64
CA THR A 64 4.40 6.31 -2.31
C THR A 64 5.02 6.87 -3.58
N LYS A 65 5.44 8.11 -3.51
CA LYS A 65 6.09 8.78 -4.63
C LYS A 65 7.57 8.41 -4.65
N VAL A 66 8.05 7.91 -5.79
CA VAL A 66 9.47 7.58 -5.99
C VAL A 66 10.00 8.42 -7.15
N ARG A 67 11.10 9.15 -6.91
CA ARG A 67 11.78 9.88 -7.98
C ARG A 67 12.77 8.98 -8.68
N ILE A 68 12.69 8.94 -10.00
CA ILE A 68 13.70 8.30 -10.80
C ILE A 68 14.70 9.37 -11.25
N THR A 69 15.92 9.27 -10.75
CA THR A 69 16.95 10.25 -11.01
C THR A 69 17.79 9.95 -12.24
N GLN A 70 17.54 8.86 -12.94
CA GLN A 70 18.37 8.36 -14.02
C GLN A 70 17.85 8.58 -15.43
N THR A 71 16.76 9.29 -15.60
CA THR A 71 16.21 9.54 -16.90
C THR A 71 16.48 10.99 -17.32
N GLU A 72 16.91 11.19 -18.55
CA GLU A 72 17.09 12.52 -19.12
C GLU A 72 15.78 13.25 -19.31
N SER A 73 14.68 12.55 -19.23
CA SER A 73 13.34 13.11 -19.34
C SER A 73 12.84 13.52 -17.96
N PRO A 74 12.37 14.74 -17.75
CA PRO A 74 11.89 15.19 -16.44
C PRO A 74 10.54 14.59 -16.09
N VAL A 75 10.38 13.32 -16.37
CA VAL A 75 9.09 12.69 -16.17
C VAL A 75 9.20 11.62 -15.13
N SER A 76 8.19 11.43 -14.51
CA SER A 76 7.73 10.22 -13.92
C SER A 76 8.12 10.03 -12.51
N THR A 77 7.17 10.39 -11.77
CA THR A 77 6.97 9.88 -10.45
C THR A 77 6.49 8.44 -10.56
N GLN A 78 7.32 7.51 -10.15
CA GLN A 78 6.88 6.14 -9.96
C GLN A 78 6.29 5.99 -8.59
N ILE A 79 5.27 5.15 -8.47
CA ILE A 79 4.65 4.89 -7.19
C ILE A 79 4.84 3.43 -6.82
N LEU A 80 5.51 3.21 -5.69
CA LEU A 80 5.68 1.88 -5.13
C LEU A 80 4.52 1.60 -4.19
N ALA A 81 3.88 0.46 -4.36
CA ALA A 81 2.69 0.11 -3.60
C ALA A 81 2.85 -1.22 -2.86
N PRO A 82 3.38 -1.21 -1.64
CA PRO A 82 3.31 -2.41 -0.79
C PRO A 82 1.84 -2.77 -0.54
N LEU A 83 1.49 -4.03 -0.82
CA LEU A 83 0.14 -4.54 -0.66
C LEU A 83 0.15 -5.75 0.27
N ALA A 84 -0.73 -5.78 1.24
CA ALA A 84 -0.88 -6.93 2.12
C ALA A 84 -2.35 -7.18 2.46
N ILE A 85 -2.71 -8.46 2.47
CA ILE A 85 -4.03 -8.93 2.86
C ILE A 85 -3.84 -9.99 3.96
N LEU A 86 -4.66 -9.94 4.99
CA LEU A 86 -4.59 -10.94 6.05
C LEU A 86 -4.72 -12.36 5.45
N PRO A 87 -3.90 -13.31 5.91
CA PRO A 87 -3.88 -14.66 5.33
C PRO A 87 -5.25 -15.33 5.27
N ASP A 88 -6.08 -15.12 6.27
CA ASP A 88 -7.40 -15.76 6.37
C ASP A 88 -8.37 -15.34 5.27
N VAL A 89 -8.12 -14.20 4.63
CA VAL A 89 -9.04 -13.63 3.63
C VAL A 89 -8.37 -13.41 2.28
N GLN A 90 -7.20 -13.96 2.08
CA GLN A 90 -6.53 -13.92 0.77
C GLN A 90 -7.30 -14.72 -0.27
N LYS A 91 -7.06 -14.42 -1.55
CA LYS A 91 -7.70 -15.06 -2.69
C LYS A 91 -9.21 -14.78 -2.80
N ARG A 92 -9.67 -13.70 -2.21
CA ARG A 92 -11.06 -13.24 -2.31
C ARG A 92 -11.21 -11.97 -3.15
N GLY A 93 -10.15 -11.57 -3.85
CA GLY A 93 -10.19 -10.39 -4.70
C GLY A 93 -10.05 -9.06 -3.95
N ILE A 94 -9.75 -9.08 -2.66
CA ILE A 94 -9.62 -7.87 -1.85
C ILE A 94 -8.43 -7.02 -2.30
N GLY A 95 -7.29 -7.68 -2.58
CA GLY A 95 -6.11 -6.99 -3.09
C GLY A 95 -6.38 -6.29 -4.40
N GLN A 96 -7.08 -6.94 -5.31
CA GLN A 96 -7.44 -6.35 -6.59
C GLN A 96 -8.35 -5.13 -6.41
N LYS A 97 -9.27 -5.18 -5.46
CA LYS A 97 -10.15 -4.06 -5.15
C LYS A 97 -9.37 -2.88 -4.57
N LEU A 98 -8.39 -3.14 -3.70
CA LEU A 98 -7.51 -2.11 -3.16
C LEU A 98 -6.65 -1.48 -4.27
N ILE A 99 -6.09 -2.29 -5.14
CA ILE A 99 -5.30 -1.82 -6.28
C ILE A 99 -6.16 -0.94 -7.19
N ASN A 100 -7.33 -1.40 -7.54
CA ASN A 100 -8.23 -0.68 -8.44
C ASN A 100 -8.68 0.66 -7.84
N GLU A 101 -9.01 0.69 -6.56
CA GLU A 101 -9.40 1.94 -5.89
C GLU A 101 -8.22 2.93 -5.85
N GLY A 102 -7.02 2.44 -5.56
CA GLY A 102 -5.82 3.26 -5.57
C GLY A 102 -5.53 3.83 -6.95
N LEU A 103 -5.57 3.00 -7.99
CA LEU A 103 -5.34 3.44 -9.36
C LEU A 103 -6.36 4.48 -9.80
N LYS A 104 -7.61 4.30 -9.42
CA LYS A 104 -8.68 5.26 -9.72
C LYS A 104 -8.39 6.63 -9.10
N ARG A 105 -7.95 6.66 -7.84
CA ARG A 105 -7.60 7.89 -7.14
C ARG A 105 -6.36 8.56 -7.71
N LEU A 106 -5.34 7.76 -8.06
CA LEU A 106 -4.10 8.26 -8.63
C LEU A 106 -4.30 8.77 -10.06
N LYS A 107 -5.16 8.13 -10.83
CA LYS A 107 -5.51 8.57 -12.18
C LYS A 107 -6.15 9.96 -12.15
N ALA A 108 -6.98 10.21 -11.15
CA ALA A 108 -7.58 11.53 -10.96
C ALA A 108 -6.53 12.60 -10.65
N SER A 109 -5.36 12.22 -10.11
CA SER A 109 -4.25 13.13 -9.82
C SER A 109 -3.15 13.14 -10.89
N ALA A 110 -3.41 12.56 -12.07
CA ALA A 110 -2.50 12.50 -13.22
C ALA A 110 -1.17 11.80 -12.93
N THR A 111 -1.20 10.74 -12.16
CA THR A 111 0.00 9.92 -11.87
C THR A 111 0.19 8.88 -12.95
N GLU A 112 1.41 8.74 -13.48
CA GLU A 112 1.66 7.94 -14.68
C GLU A 112 2.08 6.49 -14.46
N LEU A 113 2.84 6.16 -13.43
CA LEU A 113 3.40 4.84 -13.32
C LEU A 113 3.30 4.27 -11.92
N VAL A 114 2.82 3.04 -11.82
CA VAL A 114 2.61 2.38 -10.54
C VAL A 114 3.30 1.01 -10.54
N PHE A 115 4.17 0.80 -9.58
CA PHE A 115 4.72 -0.52 -9.27
C PHE A 115 4.04 -1.07 -8.04
N VAL A 116 3.51 -2.27 -8.13
CA VAL A 116 2.89 -2.92 -6.97
C VAL A 116 3.85 -3.96 -6.42
N LEU A 117 4.22 -3.78 -5.16
CA LEU A 117 5.04 -4.73 -4.42
C LEU A 117 4.14 -5.41 -3.39
N GLY A 118 3.92 -6.70 -3.55
CA GLY A 118 3.06 -7.40 -2.62
C GLY A 118 2.81 -8.84 -3.00
N HIS A 119 2.07 -9.50 -2.17
CA HIS A 119 1.71 -10.88 -2.36
C HIS A 119 0.47 -10.97 -3.28
N PRO A 120 0.46 -11.91 -4.24
CA PRO A 120 -0.74 -12.14 -5.05
C PRO A 120 -1.94 -12.49 -4.17
N THR A 121 -3.06 -11.87 -4.48
CA THR A 121 -4.28 -12.10 -3.69
C THR A 121 -5.17 -13.16 -4.28
#